data_1f3648a2392c7d57a671c17918a93e78
#
_entry.id   1f3648a2392c7d57a671c17918a93e78
#
_cell.length_a   1.000
_cell.length_b   1.000
_cell.length_c   1.000
_cell.angle_alpha   90.00
_cell.angle_beta   90.00
_cell.angle_gamma   90.00
#
_symmetry.space_group_name_H-M   'P 1'
#
loop_
_entity.id
_entity.type
_entity.pdbx_description
1 polymer ?
#
loop_
_entity_poly.entity_id
_entity_poly.type
_entity_poly.pdbx_seq_one_letter_code
_entity_poly.pdbx_strand_id
1 'polypeptide(L)'
;VRRIKRKLSVYRRYPRMSYRELYKPDEKPLAIMVPAWNETGVIGNMAELAATTLDYENYHIFVGTYPNDPDTQRDVDEVCARFPNVHKVVCARPGPTSKADCLNNVLDAITQFERSANFAFAGFILHDAEDVISPMELRLFNYLVERKDLIQIPVYPFEREWTHFTSMTYIDEFSELHGKDVPVREALAGQVPSAGVGTCFSRRAVTALLADGDGIAFDVQSLTEDYDIGFRLKEKGMTEIFVRFPVVDEAKEREQRKFLQHARTSNMICVREYFPDTFSTAVRQKSRWIIGIVFQGFKTHKWTSSLTLNYFLWRDRKGAISNFVSFLAMLVMIQLLLLLAYESLWPDAWHFLSIFSGSAWLMTLLWLNFGLMVNRIVQRVIFVTGYYGLTQGLLSV
;
A
#
# COMPACT_ATOMS: atom_id res chain seq x y z
N VAL A 1 -15.03 -3.22 17.90
CA VAL A 1 -15.20 -1.85 18.43
C VAL A 1 -14.57 -1.72 19.82
N ARG A 2 -14.94 -2.53 20.85
CA ARG A 2 -14.35 -2.41 22.22
C ARG A 2 -12.82 -2.56 22.23
N ARG A 3 -12.27 -3.51 21.49
CA ARG A 3 -10.81 -3.75 21.40
C ARG A 3 -10.09 -2.59 20.73
N ILE A 4 -10.66 -2.06 19.66
CA ILE A 4 -10.14 -0.87 18.95
C ILE A 4 -10.21 0.35 19.86
N LYS A 5 -11.36 0.60 20.51
CA LYS A 5 -11.50 1.71 21.48
C LYS A 5 -10.50 1.59 22.61
N ARG A 6 -10.24 0.38 23.14
CA ARG A 6 -9.24 0.14 24.18
C ARG A 6 -7.82 0.46 23.70
N LYS A 7 -7.43 -0.01 22.51
CA LYS A 7 -6.12 0.34 21.90
C LYS A 7 -5.99 1.85 21.71
N LEU A 8 -6.98 2.50 21.09
CA LEU A 8 -6.97 3.94 20.91
C LEU A 8 -6.92 4.71 22.24
N SER A 9 -7.57 4.23 23.30
CA SER A 9 -7.51 4.85 24.63
C SER A 9 -6.12 4.71 25.26
N VAL A 10 -5.42 3.63 25.02
CA VAL A 10 -4.03 3.44 25.44
C VAL A 10 -3.13 4.44 24.72
N TYR A 11 -3.22 4.54 23.39
CA TYR A 11 -2.42 5.51 22.63
C TYR A 11 -2.68 6.98 23.06
N ARG A 12 -3.89 7.32 23.47
CA ARG A 12 -4.22 8.68 23.97
C ARG A 12 -3.61 9.00 25.34
N ARG A 13 -3.22 8.00 26.11
CA ARG A 13 -2.62 8.19 27.45
C ARG A 13 -1.12 8.45 27.42
N TYR A 14 -0.46 8.06 26.32
CA TYR A 14 0.97 8.29 26.17
C TYR A 14 1.20 9.58 25.38
N PRO A 15 2.25 10.35 25.74
CA PRO A 15 2.66 11.49 24.94
C PRO A 15 2.95 11.02 23.51
N ARG A 16 2.63 11.85 22.54
CA ARG A 16 3.02 11.58 21.15
C ARG A 16 4.53 11.53 21.08
N MET A 17 5.07 10.52 20.38
CA MET A 17 6.49 10.42 20.16
C MET A 17 6.95 11.59 19.27
N SER A 18 7.96 12.31 19.74
CA SER A 18 8.60 13.36 18.94
C SER A 18 9.45 12.75 17.83
N TYR A 19 9.54 13.41 16.67
CA TYR A 19 10.45 12.98 15.60
C TYR A 19 11.91 12.88 16.08
N ARG A 20 12.31 13.66 17.07
CA ARG A 20 13.64 13.60 17.70
C ARG A 20 13.97 12.24 18.32
N GLU A 21 12.96 11.49 18.73
CA GLU A 21 13.13 10.13 19.25
C GLU A 21 13.69 9.18 18.16
N LEU A 22 13.44 9.48 16.89
CA LEU A 22 13.94 8.67 15.76
C LEU A 22 15.47 8.78 15.59
N TYR A 23 16.09 9.83 16.14
CA TYR A 23 17.54 10.03 16.11
C TYR A 23 18.30 9.39 17.28
N LYS A 24 17.59 8.87 18.29
CA LYS A 24 18.25 8.29 19.48
C LYS A 24 18.93 6.95 19.23
N PRO A 25 18.36 6.02 18.46
CA PRO A 25 19.07 4.77 18.14
C PRO A 25 20.23 5.02 17.20
N ASP A 26 21.34 4.29 17.42
CA ASP A 26 22.44 4.24 16.46
C ASP A 26 21.94 3.72 15.11
N GLU A 27 22.50 4.23 14.04
CA GLU A 27 22.11 3.84 12.68
C GLU A 27 22.60 2.42 12.36
N LYS A 28 21.66 1.52 12.16
CA LYS A 28 21.93 0.15 11.70
C LYS A 28 21.95 0.09 10.18
N PRO A 29 22.74 -0.79 9.59
CA PRO A 29 22.76 -0.93 8.14
C PRO A 29 21.42 -1.39 7.61
N LEU A 30 20.88 -0.66 6.63
CA LEU A 30 19.59 -0.93 5.98
C LEU A 30 19.79 -1.11 4.47
N ALA A 31 19.10 -2.10 3.88
CA ALA A 31 19.13 -2.36 2.45
C ALA A 31 17.79 -1.95 1.82
N ILE A 32 17.83 -1.11 0.79
CA ILE A 32 16.69 -0.77 -0.05
C ILE A 32 16.75 -1.61 -1.31
N MET A 33 15.65 -2.28 -1.65
CA MET A 33 15.51 -3.19 -2.77
C MET A 33 14.55 -2.58 -3.79
N VAL A 34 15.01 -2.31 -5.00
CA VAL A 34 14.23 -1.68 -6.07
C VAL A 34 14.28 -2.54 -7.32
N PRO A 35 13.21 -3.24 -7.71
CA PRO A 35 13.15 -3.93 -8.99
C PRO A 35 12.85 -2.93 -10.11
N ALA A 36 13.59 -3.00 -11.23
CA ALA A 36 13.43 -2.10 -12.37
C ALA A 36 13.41 -2.90 -13.68
N TRP A 37 12.31 -2.81 -14.42
CA TRP A 37 12.14 -3.36 -15.76
C TRP A 37 11.54 -2.33 -16.69
N ASN A 38 12.29 -1.88 -17.69
CA ASN A 38 11.87 -0.88 -18.65
C ASN A 38 11.51 0.47 -17.98
N GLU A 39 12.36 0.88 -17.01
CA GLU A 39 12.20 2.07 -16.17
C GLU A 39 13.17 3.19 -16.53
N THR A 40 13.56 3.26 -17.80
CA THR A 40 14.44 4.32 -18.34
C THR A 40 13.85 5.69 -18.07
N GLY A 41 14.68 6.61 -17.56
CA GLY A 41 14.29 7.97 -17.18
C GLY A 41 13.53 8.08 -15.85
N VAL A 42 13.21 6.96 -15.20
CA VAL A 42 12.49 6.93 -13.93
C VAL A 42 13.41 6.47 -12.80
N ILE A 43 14.01 5.28 -12.94
CA ILE A 43 14.84 4.68 -11.89
C ILE A 43 16.06 5.51 -11.50
N GLY A 44 16.71 6.14 -12.48
CA GLY A 44 17.85 7.03 -12.22
C GLY A 44 17.46 8.19 -11.32
N ASN A 45 16.35 8.84 -11.64
CA ASN A 45 15.82 9.96 -10.85
C ASN A 45 15.42 9.54 -9.44
N MET A 46 14.76 8.40 -9.30
CA MET A 46 14.35 7.84 -8.00
C MET A 46 15.57 7.57 -7.12
N ALA A 47 16.55 6.82 -7.64
CA ALA A 47 17.76 6.46 -6.90
C ALA A 47 18.61 7.68 -6.51
N GLU A 48 18.76 8.66 -7.42
CA GLU A 48 19.44 9.92 -7.13
C GLU A 48 18.71 10.74 -6.07
N LEU A 49 17.38 10.89 -6.19
CA LEU A 49 16.57 11.59 -5.20
C LEU A 49 16.69 10.93 -3.83
N ALA A 50 16.60 9.60 -3.76
CA ALA A 50 16.78 8.86 -2.51
C ALA A 50 18.19 9.09 -1.93
N ALA A 51 19.23 8.95 -2.75
CA ALA A 51 20.62 9.11 -2.32
C ALA A 51 20.96 10.53 -1.82
N THR A 52 20.23 11.56 -2.28
CA THR A 52 20.47 12.95 -1.90
C THR A 52 19.57 13.48 -0.80
N THR A 53 18.40 12.86 -0.55
CA THR A 53 17.39 13.40 0.36
C THR A 53 17.18 12.58 1.64
N LEU A 54 17.56 11.30 1.64
CA LEU A 54 17.41 10.46 2.83
C LEU A 54 18.27 10.97 3.98
N ASP A 55 17.64 11.23 5.12
CA ASP A 55 18.31 11.63 6.37
C ASP A 55 18.79 10.38 7.13
N TYR A 56 19.77 9.67 6.54
CA TYR A 56 20.34 8.45 7.08
C TYR A 56 21.67 8.17 6.36
N GLU A 57 22.69 7.69 7.05
CA GLU A 57 24.00 7.47 6.45
C GLU A 57 24.30 5.97 6.18
N ASN A 58 23.82 5.08 7.06
CA ASN A 58 24.16 3.66 7.03
C ASN A 58 23.14 2.84 6.21
N TYR A 59 23.08 3.10 4.89
CA TYR A 59 22.19 2.36 4.00
C TYR A 59 22.81 2.10 2.62
N HIS A 60 22.27 1.10 1.93
CA HIS A 60 22.59 0.79 0.54
C HIS A 60 21.31 0.58 -0.27
N ILE A 61 21.33 1.03 -1.53
CA ILE A 61 20.25 0.83 -2.50
C ILE A 61 20.69 -0.21 -3.51
N PHE A 62 19.93 -1.28 -3.68
CA PHE A 62 20.19 -2.33 -4.65
C PHE A 62 19.09 -2.31 -5.72
N VAL A 63 19.48 -1.97 -6.94
CA VAL A 63 18.56 -1.85 -8.08
C VAL A 63 18.68 -3.09 -8.95
N GLY A 64 17.62 -3.90 -9.00
CA GLY A 64 17.52 -5.08 -9.86
C GLY A 64 17.17 -4.68 -11.28
N THR A 65 18.04 -5.01 -12.23
CA THR A 65 17.91 -4.73 -13.67
C THR A 65 17.97 -6.03 -14.47
N TYR A 66 17.69 -5.97 -15.77
CA TYR A 66 17.67 -7.16 -16.61
C TYR A 66 18.70 -7.09 -17.73
N PRO A 67 19.30 -8.24 -18.13
CA PRO A 67 20.37 -8.26 -19.16
C PRO A 67 19.89 -7.79 -20.55
N ASN A 68 18.61 -7.87 -20.83
CA ASN A 68 17.99 -7.41 -22.07
C ASN A 68 17.32 -6.03 -21.98
N ASP A 69 17.67 -5.24 -20.96
CA ASP A 69 17.19 -3.86 -20.75
C ASP A 69 18.40 -2.90 -20.55
N PRO A 70 19.16 -2.64 -21.63
CA PRO A 70 20.38 -1.84 -21.54
C PRO A 70 20.15 -0.36 -21.21
N ASP A 71 18.99 0.17 -21.51
CA ASP A 71 18.70 1.59 -21.27
C ASP A 71 18.44 1.84 -19.77
N THR A 72 17.62 1.02 -19.11
CA THR A 72 17.46 1.05 -17.65
C THR A 72 18.79 0.79 -16.93
N GLN A 73 19.62 -0.15 -17.42
CA GLN A 73 20.93 -0.42 -16.84
C GLN A 73 21.84 0.81 -16.92
N ARG A 74 21.81 1.57 -18.02
CA ARG A 74 22.64 2.77 -18.20
C ARG A 74 22.29 3.83 -17.19
N ASP A 75 20.99 4.09 -16.98
CA ASP A 75 20.52 5.04 -15.98
C ASP A 75 21.02 4.67 -14.57
N VAL A 76 20.98 3.38 -14.23
CA VAL A 76 21.47 2.90 -12.94
C VAL A 76 23.01 3.03 -12.85
N ASP A 77 23.75 2.73 -13.92
CA ASP A 77 25.21 2.89 -13.96
C ASP A 77 25.64 4.34 -13.73
N GLU A 78 24.92 5.30 -14.30
CA GLU A 78 25.17 6.73 -14.10
C GLU A 78 25.01 7.16 -12.64
N VAL A 79 24.02 6.61 -11.93
CA VAL A 79 23.82 6.88 -10.50
C VAL A 79 24.87 6.17 -9.67
N CYS A 80 25.19 4.90 -9.94
CA CYS A 80 26.23 4.15 -9.25
C CYS A 80 27.60 4.82 -9.34
N ALA A 81 27.90 5.47 -10.45
CA ALA A 81 29.16 6.21 -10.63
C ALA A 81 29.29 7.44 -9.70
N ARG A 82 28.17 8.00 -9.26
CA ARG A 82 28.13 9.17 -8.38
C ARG A 82 27.89 8.84 -6.91
N PHE A 83 27.19 7.75 -6.62
CA PHE A 83 26.79 7.37 -5.27
C PHE A 83 27.29 5.95 -4.93
N PRO A 84 28.30 5.82 -4.07
CA PRO A 84 28.93 4.51 -3.77
C PRO A 84 28.02 3.55 -2.98
N ASN A 85 26.92 4.05 -2.41
CA ASN A 85 25.92 3.26 -1.71
C ASN A 85 24.75 2.80 -2.63
N VAL A 86 24.83 3.06 -3.94
CA VAL A 86 23.87 2.55 -4.94
C VAL A 86 24.55 1.44 -5.73
N HIS A 87 23.88 0.28 -5.84
CA HIS A 87 24.41 -0.93 -6.45
C HIS A 87 23.47 -1.44 -7.54
N LYS A 88 24.01 -1.66 -8.74
CA LYS A 88 23.31 -2.36 -9.82
C LYS A 88 23.39 -3.86 -9.62
N VAL A 89 22.24 -4.53 -9.69
CA VAL A 89 22.11 -5.98 -9.72
C VAL A 89 21.52 -6.40 -11.05
N VAL A 90 22.24 -7.19 -11.83
CA VAL A 90 21.71 -7.74 -13.08
C VAL A 90 21.09 -9.09 -12.79
N CYS A 91 19.79 -9.25 -13.04
CA CYS A 91 19.07 -10.50 -12.86
C CYS A 91 19.66 -11.62 -13.72
N ALA A 92 19.62 -12.85 -13.25
CA ALA A 92 20.19 -14.01 -13.93
C ALA A 92 19.48 -14.35 -15.25
N ARG A 93 18.20 -14.00 -15.38
CA ARG A 93 17.37 -14.29 -16.55
C ARG A 93 16.95 -12.99 -17.27
N PRO A 94 16.81 -13.05 -18.62
CA PRO A 94 16.24 -11.93 -19.36
C PRO A 94 14.81 -11.62 -18.91
N GLY A 95 14.45 -10.34 -18.90
CA GLY A 95 13.09 -9.87 -18.62
C GLY A 95 12.14 -10.00 -19.84
N PRO A 96 10.84 -9.80 -19.59
CA PRO A 96 10.24 -9.59 -18.29
C PRO A 96 10.11 -10.88 -17.46
N THR A 97 10.39 -10.80 -16.16
CA THR A 97 10.04 -11.86 -15.20
C THR A 97 9.02 -11.30 -14.18
N SER A 98 8.74 -12.02 -13.08
CA SER A 98 7.92 -11.45 -12.01
C SER A 98 8.74 -10.50 -11.14
N LYS A 99 8.07 -9.54 -10.46
CA LYS A 99 8.69 -8.69 -9.44
C LYS A 99 9.39 -9.53 -8.37
N ALA A 100 8.75 -10.61 -7.93
CA ALA A 100 9.30 -11.58 -6.99
C ALA A 100 10.65 -12.18 -7.44
N ASP A 101 10.77 -12.54 -8.72
CA ASP A 101 12.01 -13.10 -9.27
C ASP A 101 13.15 -12.07 -9.22
N CYS A 102 12.88 -10.81 -9.59
CA CYS A 102 13.85 -9.74 -9.48
C CYS A 102 14.26 -9.50 -8.02
N LEU A 103 13.31 -9.42 -7.10
CA LEU A 103 13.58 -9.22 -5.67
C LEU A 103 14.41 -10.37 -5.07
N ASN A 104 14.20 -11.61 -5.48
CA ASN A 104 15.04 -12.72 -5.06
C ASN A 104 16.48 -12.59 -5.58
N ASN A 105 16.69 -12.19 -6.84
CA ASN A 105 18.03 -11.89 -7.37
C ASN A 105 18.71 -10.75 -6.60
N VAL A 106 17.97 -9.70 -6.25
CA VAL A 106 18.47 -8.59 -5.43
C VAL A 106 18.86 -9.08 -4.04
N LEU A 107 18.05 -9.91 -3.40
CA LEU A 107 18.34 -10.47 -2.07
C LEU A 107 19.59 -11.36 -2.07
N ASP A 108 19.78 -12.14 -3.14
CA ASP A 108 21.01 -12.94 -3.32
C ASP A 108 22.24 -12.04 -3.45
N ALA A 109 22.15 -10.96 -4.24
CA ALA A 109 23.22 -9.98 -4.36
C ALA A 109 23.53 -9.27 -3.03
N ILE A 110 22.51 -8.91 -2.25
CA ILE A 110 22.68 -8.37 -0.89
C ILE A 110 23.43 -9.37 -0.01
N THR A 111 23.04 -10.64 -0.05
CA THR A 111 23.70 -11.69 0.73
C THR A 111 25.18 -11.86 0.34
N GLN A 112 25.51 -11.74 -0.94
CA GLN A 112 26.89 -11.77 -1.41
C GLN A 112 27.66 -10.52 -0.97
N PHE A 113 27.05 -9.36 -1.04
CA PHE A 113 27.62 -8.10 -0.57
C PHE A 113 27.93 -8.15 0.94
N GLU A 114 27.02 -8.66 1.76
CA GLU A 114 27.23 -8.85 3.20
C GLU A 114 28.45 -9.73 3.51
N ARG A 115 28.58 -10.84 2.77
CA ARG A 115 29.72 -11.75 2.94
C ARG A 115 31.04 -11.09 2.56
N SER A 116 31.07 -10.31 1.48
CA SER A 116 32.28 -9.62 1.01
C SER A 116 32.71 -8.48 1.92
N ALA A 117 31.76 -7.74 2.45
CA ALA A 117 32.00 -6.59 3.32
C ALA A 117 32.05 -6.94 4.82
N ASN A 118 31.80 -8.21 5.17
CA ASN A 118 31.80 -8.76 6.53
C ASN A 118 30.91 -7.97 7.51
N PHE A 119 29.68 -7.67 7.09
CA PHE A 119 28.66 -7.09 7.96
C PHE A 119 27.27 -7.65 7.59
N ALA A 120 26.21 -7.26 8.31
CA ALA A 120 24.87 -7.73 8.06
C ALA A 120 23.85 -6.59 8.15
N PHE A 121 22.94 -6.48 7.16
CA PHE A 121 21.84 -5.54 7.20
C PHE A 121 20.84 -5.93 8.30
N ALA A 122 20.35 -4.94 9.03
CA ALA A 122 19.33 -5.11 10.06
C ALA A 122 17.90 -5.17 9.47
N GLY A 123 17.70 -4.50 8.33
CA GLY A 123 16.40 -4.42 7.68
C GLY A 123 16.51 -4.35 6.16
N PHE A 124 15.45 -4.82 5.49
CA PHE A 124 15.30 -4.90 4.05
C PHE A 124 14.03 -4.17 3.65
N ILE A 125 14.13 -3.18 2.78
CA ILE A 125 13.06 -2.24 2.47
C ILE A 125 12.68 -2.39 1.01
N LEU A 126 11.38 -2.49 0.73
CA LEU A 126 10.85 -2.56 -0.63
C LEU A 126 10.43 -1.19 -1.12
N HIS A 127 10.86 -0.86 -2.34
CA HIS A 127 10.39 0.28 -3.12
C HIS A 127 10.25 -0.10 -4.60
N ASP A 128 9.40 0.64 -5.30
CA ASP A 128 9.27 0.57 -6.75
C ASP A 128 10.07 1.71 -7.42
N ALA A 129 10.32 1.60 -8.71
CA ALA A 129 11.17 2.54 -9.44
C ALA A 129 10.59 3.97 -9.51
N GLU A 130 9.29 4.14 -9.35
CA GLU A 130 8.57 5.41 -9.37
C GLU A 130 8.34 6.04 -7.98
N ASP A 131 8.80 5.39 -6.90
CA ASP A 131 8.52 5.84 -5.55
C ASP A 131 9.28 7.13 -5.19
N VAL A 132 8.58 8.01 -4.49
CA VAL A 132 9.19 9.13 -3.78
C VAL A 132 9.24 8.80 -2.30
N ILE A 133 10.46 8.56 -1.82
CA ILE A 133 10.75 8.10 -0.46
C ILE A 133 10.79 9.31 0.49
N SER A 134 10.19 9.16 1.67
CA SER A 134 10.26 10.19 2.71
C SER A 134 11.68 10.28 3.30
N PRO A 135 12.26 11.48 3.44
CA PRO A 135 13.61 11.64 4.02
C PRO A 135 13.80 10.95 5.37
N MET A 136 12.77 10.88 6.20
CA MET A 136 12.80 10.32 7.54
C MET A 136 12.44 8.83 7.62
N GLU A 137 12.22 8.18 6.48
CA GLU A 137 11.73 6.82 6.43
C GLU A 137 12.69 5.82 7.08
N LEU A 138 13.97 5.89 6.74
CA LEU A 138 14.99 4.98 7.26
C LEU A 138 15.19 5.15 8.78
N ARG A 139 15.06 6.37 9.30
CA ARG A 139 15.10 6.60 10.75
C ARG A 139 13.93 5.92 11.47
N LEU A 140 12.74 5.96 10.87
CA LEU A 140 11.57 5.28 11.41
C LEU A 140 11.75 3.76 11.39
N PHE A 141 12.25 3.21 10.29
CA PHE A 141 12.54 1.79 10.17
C PHE A 141 13.64 1.35 11.15
N ASN A 142 14.72 2.10 11.25
CA ASN A 142 15.79 1.85 12.22
C ASN A 142 15.26 1.80 13.67
N TYR A 143 14.36 2.73 14.02
CA TYR A 143 13.76 2.76 15.35
C TYR A 143 12.92 1.51 15.66
N LEU A 144 12.33 0.86 14.66
CA LEU A 144 11.37 -0.24 14.82
C LEU A 144 11.92 -1.63 14.51
N VAL A 145 12.94 -1.76 13.66
CA VAL A 145 13.37 -3.02 13.02
C VAL A 145 13.80 -4.11 14.00
N GLU A 146 14.31 -3.75 15.18
CA GLU A 146 14.65 -4.75 16.22
C GLU A 146 13.43 -5.30 16.96
N ARG A 147 12.33 -4.56 16.94
CA ARG A 147 11.11 -4.88 17.71
C ARG A 147 9.97 -5.41 16.86
N LYS A 148 10.06 -5.22 15.55
CA LYS A 148 9.05 -5.59 14.57
C LYS A 148 9.67 -6.28 13.38
N ASP A 149 8.97 -7.27 12.86
CA ASP A 149 9.46 -8.09 11.77
C ASP A 149 8.99 -7.61 10.41
N LEU A 150 7.77 -7.04 10.36
CA LEU A 150 7.23 -6.33 9.23
C LEU A 150 6.76 -4.96 9.68
N ILE A 151 7.28 -3.92 9.04
CA ILE A 151 6.92 -2.52 9.30
C ILE A 151 6.42 -1.95 7.99
N GLN A 152 5.15 -1.54 7.96
CA GLN A 152 4.54 -0.89 6.81
C GLN A 152 4.23 0.57 7.13
N ILE A 153 4.66 1.48 6.28
CA ILE A 153 4.24 2.89 6.30
C ILE A 153 3.14 3.13 5.27
N PRO A 154 2.37 4.22 5.37
CA PRO A 154 1.34 4.54 4.39
C PRO A 154 1.90 4.75 2.99
N VAL A 155 1.10 4.39 1.99
CA VAL A 155 1.30 4.75 0.59
C VAL A 155 0.16 5.67 0.20
N TYR A 156 0.50 6.82 -0.39
CA TYR A 156 -0.50 7.78 -0.81
C TYR A 156 -0.22 8.26 -2.23
N PRO A 157 -1.18 8.10 -3.16
CA PRO A 157 -1.07 8.60 -4.52
C PRO A 157 -0.74 10.09 -4.57
N PHE A 158 0.05 10.53 -5.56
CA PHE A 158 0.14 11.94 -5.89
C PHE A 158 -1.18 12.44 -6.47
N GLU A 159 -1.54 13.66 -6.08
CA GLU A 159 -2.69 14.35 -6.66
C GLU A 159 -2.42 14.67 -8.13
N ARG A 160 -3.43 14.42 -8.97
CA ARG A 160 -3.48 14.86 -10.38
C ARG A 160 -4.62 15.84 -10.56
N GLU A 161 -4.71 16.44 -11.73
CA GLU A 161 -5.83 17.30 -12.08
C GLU A 161 -7.15 16.53 -11.94
N TRP A 162 -8.20 17.22 -11.53
CA TRP A 162 -9.53 16.64 -11.26
C TRP A 162 -10.16 15.91 -12.47
N THR A 163 -9.67 16.18 -13.69
CA THR A 163 -10.07 15.49 -14.93
C THR A 163 -9.55 14.06 -15.05
N HIS A 164 -8.53 13.69 -14.26
CA HIS A 164 -7.96 12.34 -14.23
C HIS A 164 -8.74 11.41 -13.30
N PHE A 165 -10.01 11.12 -13.63
CA PHE A 165 -10.92 10.32 -12.81
C PHE A 165 -10.34 8.96 -12.38
N THR A 166 -9.56 8.31 -13.24
CA THR A 166 -8.94 7.02 -12.94
C THR A 166 -7.98 7.13 -11.75
N SER A 167 -7.06 8.10 -11.77
CA SER A 167 -6.12 8.35 -10.68
C SER A 167 -6.82 8.77 -9.39
N MET A 168 -7.91 9.53 -9.50
CA MET A 168 -8.72 9.93 -8.35
C MET A 168 -9.29 8.74 -7.58
N THR A 169 -9.68 7.66 -8.28
CA THR A 169 -10.17 6.44 -7.61
C THR A 169 -9.12 5.79 -6.70
N TYR A 170 -7.84 5.90 -7.03
CA TYR A 170 -6.74 5.40 -6.19
C TYR A 170 -6.55 6.26 -4.93
N ILE A 171 -6.68 7.60 -5.06
CA ILE A 171 -6.66 8.51 -3.91
C ILE A 171 -7.71 8.11 -2.88
N ASP A 172 -8.94 7.85 -3.34
CA ASP A 172 -10.05 7.41 -2.51
C ASP A 172 -9.77 6.07 -1.83
N GLU A 173 -9.32 5.10 -2.63
CA GLU A 173 -9.06 3.73 -2.18
C GLU A 173 -7.93 3.70 -1.13
N PHE A 174 -6.78 4.32 -1.43
CA PHE A 174 -5.63 4.31 -0.52
C PHE A 174 -5.86 5.15 0.74
N SER A 175 -6.60 6.26 0.65
CA SER A 175 -6.99 7.03 1.83
C SER A 175 -7.85 6.22 2.79
N GLU A 176 -8.81 5.45 2.28
CA GLU A 176 -9.66 4.59 3.08
C GLU A 176 -8.89 3.36 3.59
N LEU A 177 -8.09 2.72 2.74
CA LEU A 177 -7.28 1.55 3.06
C LEU A 177 -6.31 1.85 4.20
N HIS A 178 -5.44 2.85 4.02
CA HIS A 178 -4.40 3.21 4.98
C HIS A 178 -4.91 4.10 6.13
N GLY A 179 -6.04 4.78 5.93
CA GLY A 179 -6.71 5.55 6.99
C GLY A 179 -7.50 4.71 7.98
N LYS A 180 -8.10 3.61 7.51
CA LYS A 180 -9.07 2.80 8.27
C LYS A 180 -8.76 1.31 8.26
N ASP A 181 -8.69 0.70 7.08
CA ASP A 181 -8.77 -0.75 6.95
C ASP A 181 -7.54 -1.47 7.50
N VAL A 182 -6.33 -1.02 7.13
CA VAL A 182 -5.07 -1.59 7.63
C VAL A 182 -4.91 -1.37 9.14
N PRO A 183 -5.14 -0.14 9.70
CA PRO A 183 -5.13 0.06 11.16
C PRO A 183 -6.12 -0.82 11.92
N VAL A 184 -7.31 -1.05 11.37
CA VAL A 184 -8.31 -1.93 11.99
C VAL A 184 -7.86 -3.39 11.95
N ARG A 185 -7.30 -3.84 10.83
CA ARG A 185 -6.78 -5.19 10.66
C ARG A 185 -5.63 -5.47 11.63
N GLU A 186 -4.66 -4.58 11.69
CA GLU A 186 -3.57 -4.66 12.67
C GLU A 186 -4.11 -4.69 14.11
N ALA A 187 -5.04 -3.81 14.45
CA ALA A 187 -5.59 -3.73 15.81
C ALA A 187 -6.35 -4.99 16.23
N LEU A 188 -7.03 -5.68 15.30
CA LEU A 188 -7.86 -6.86 15.58
C LEU A 188 -7.09 -8.17 15.44
N ALA A 189 -6.33 -8.32 14.35
CA ALA A 189 -5.64 -9.56 14.02
C ALA A 189 -4.12 -9.51 14.30
N GLY A 190 -3.55 -8.31 14.48
CA GLY A 190 -2.09 -8.11 14.55
C GLY A 190 -1.41 -8.49 13.24
N GLN A 191 -2.12 -8.42 12.11
CA GLN A 191 -1.63 -8.71 10.77
C GLN A 191 -1.70 -7.45 9.92
N VAL A 192 -0.63 -7.19 9.18
CA VAL A 192 -0.49 -6.04 8.29
C VAL A 192 -0.16 -6.58 6.89
N PRO A 193 -1.02 -6.35 5.89
CA PRO A 193 -0.63 -6.65 4.50
C PRO A 193 0.50 -5.72 4.09
N SER A 194 1.53 -6.26 3.46
CA SER A 194 2.53 -5.44 2.78
C SER A 194 1.90 -4.81 1.54
N ALA A 195 2.24 -3.57 1.26
CA ALA A 195 1.81 -2.85 0.07
C ALA A 195 2.81 -2.99 -1.10
N GLY A 196 3.91 -3.74 -0.90
CA GLY A 196 4.96 -3.90 -1.89
C GLY A 196 5.94 -2.75 -1.97
N VAL A 197 5.61 -1.61 -1.31
CA VAL A 197 6.44 -0.41 -1.21
C VAL A 197 6.32 0.17 0.20
N GLY A 198 7.36 0.87 0.67
CA GLY A 198 7.39 1.38 2.04
C GLY A 198 7.22 0.29 3.10
N THR A 199 7.69 -0.91 2.79
CA THR A 199 7.67 -2.07 3.69
C THR A 199 9.10 -2.41 4.10
N CYS A 200 9.37 -2.47 5.40
CA CYS A 200 10.65 -2.94 5.92
C CYS A 200 10.46 -4.29 6.61
N PHE A 201 11.28 -5.25 6.20
CA PHE A 201 11.41 -6.57 6.84
C PHE A 201 12.65 -6.60 7.72
N SER A 202 12.52 -7.12 8.95
CA SER A 202 13.68 -7.36 9.81
C SER A 202 14.57 -8.48 9.26
N ARG A 203 15.82 -8.53 9.67
CA ARG A 203 16.72 -9.67 9.39
C ARG A 203 16.07 -11.00 9.77
N ARG A 204 15.42 -11.06 10.91
CA ARG A 204 14.72 -12.25 11.39
C ARG A 204 13.60 -12.69 10.45
N ALA A 205 12.83 -11.73 9.92
CA ALA A 205 11.77 -12.01 8.95
C ALA A 205 12.33 -12.60 7.66
N VAL A 206 13.35 -11.96 7.07
CA VAL A 206 13.96 -12.43 5.82
C VAL A 206 14.59 -13.82 6.01
N THR A 207 15.30 -14.05 7.12
CA THR A 207 15.85 -15.37 7.43
C THR A 207 14.79 -16.44 7.53
N ALA A 208 13.62 -16.13 8.15
CA ALA A 208 12.51 -17.07 8.26
C ALA A 208 11.82 -17.33 6.91
N LEU A 209 11.74 -16.34 6.03
CA LEU A 209 11.20 -16.50 4.68
C LEU A 209 12.09 -17.37 3.80
N LEU A 210 13.41 -17.15 3.84
CA LEU A 210 14.40 -17.96 3.10
C LEU A 210 14.39 -19.41 3.56
N ALA A 211 14.32 -19.65 4.87
CA ALA A 211 14.25 -21.01 5.43
C ALA A 211 12.96 -21.76 5.05
N ASP A 212 11.85 -21.04 4.88
CA ASP A 212 10.56 -21.60 4.51
C ASP A 212 10.42 -21.88 2.99
N GLY A 213 11.10 -21.10 2.18
CA GLY A 213 11.02 -21.15 0.72
C GLY A 213 12.21 -21.83 0.05
N ASP A 214 12.93 -22.70 0.73
CA ASP A 214 14.14 -23.38 0.19
C ASP A 214 15.15 -22.40 -0.44
N GLY A 215 15.36 -21.26 0.24
CA GLY A 215 16.23 -20.18 -0.22
C GLY A 215 15.54 -19.07 -1.04
N ILE A 216 14.21 -19.15 -1.24
CA ILE A 216 13.42 -18.17 -1.99
C ILE A 216 12.50 -17.43 -1.02
N ALA A 217 12.70 -16.13 -0.87
CA ALA A 217 11.87 -15.32 0.04
C ALA A 217 10.52 -14.93 -0.59
N PHE A 218 10.53 -14.49 -1.85
CA PHE A 218 9.37 -14.01 -2.60
C PHE A 218 8.84 -15.08 -3.55
N ASP A 219 7.57 -15.46 -3.44
CA ASP A 219 6.96 -16.47 -4.30
C ASP A 219 6.79 -15.94 -5.73
N VAL A 220 7.56 -16.50 -6.66
CA VAL A 220 7.55 -16.13 -8.09
C VAL A 220 6.25 -16.48 -8.81
N GLN A 221 5.42 -17.34 -8.24
CA GLN A 221 4.11 -17.72 -8.79
C GLN A 221 2.99 -16.80 -8.31
N SER A 222 3.21 -16.03 -7.25
CA SER A 222 2.24 -15.06 -6.74
C SER A 222 2.24 -13.80 -7.60
N LEU A 223 1.03 -13.31 -7.94
CA LEU A 223 0.85 -12.01 -8.58
C LEU A 223 0.85 -10.84 -7.58
N THR A 224 0.82 -11.17 -6.29
CA THR A 224 0.85 -10.26 -5.16
C THR A 224 1.71 -10.87 -4.05
N GLU A 225 3.00 -11.02 -4.36
CA GLU A 225 4.02 -11.60 -3.48
C GLU A 225 4.15 -10.84 -2.17
N ASP A 226 3.93 -9.54 -2.23
CA ASP A 226 3.93 -8.61 -1.12
C ASP A 226 2.80 -8.91 -0.11
N TYR A 227 1.58 -9.06 -0.61
CA TYR A 227 0.42 -9.44 0.20
C TYR A 227 0.60 -10.82 0.85
N ASP A 228 1.14 -11.79 0.09
CA ASP A 228 1.42 -13.15 0.54
C ASP A 228 2.38 -13.16 1.75
N ILE A 229 3.46 -12.40 1.67
CA ILE A 229 4.48 -12.32 2.73
C ILE A 229 3.90 -11.90 4.07
N GLY A 230 2.99 -10.93 4.11
CA GLY A 230 2.36 -10.50 5.35
C GLY A 230 1.63 -11.65 6.06
N PHE A 231 0.95 -12.53 5.33
CA PHE A 231 0.33 -13.72 5.93
C PHE A 231 1.35 -14.79 6.35
N ARG A 232 2.33 -15.08 5.52
CA ARG A 232 3.38 -16.07 5.83
C ARG A 232 4.13 -15.70 7.10
N LEU A 233 4.50 -14.43 7.26
CA LEU A 233 5.16 -13.94 8.48
C LEU A 233 4.24 -14.06 9.71
N LYS A 234 2.95 -13.73 9.53
CA LYS A 234 1.98 -13.85 10.62
C LYS A 234 1.77 -15.27 11.07
N GLU A 235 1.70 -16.24 10.17
CA GLU A 235 1.60 -17.68 10.48
C GLU A 235 2.82 -18.19 11.26
N LYS A 236 3.99 -17.62 11.00
CA LYS A 236 5.24 -17.88 11.75
C LYS A 236 5.31 -17.17 13.11
N GLY A 237 4.27 -16.46 13.51
CA GLY A 237 4.24 -15.73 14.78
C GLY A 237 5.05 -14.46 14.81
N MET A 238 5.50 -13.97 13.66
CA MET A 238 6.22 -12.72 13.54
C MET A 238 5.36 -11.51 13.91
N THR A 239 6.03 -10.44 14.32
CA THR A 239 5.37 -9.21 14.80
C THR A 239 5.31 -8.16 13.69
N GLU A 240 4.10 -7.67 13.41
CA GLU A 240 3.85 -6.71 12.35
C GLU A 240 3.32 -5.39 12.92
N ILE A 241 3.57 -4.29 12.22
CA ILE A 241 3.08 -2.97 12.59
C ILE A 241 2.79 -2.13 11.36
N PHE A 242 1.67 -1.41 11.38
CA PHE A 242 1.39 -0.33 10.45
C PHE A 242 1.60 1.02 11.14
N VAL A 243 2.52 1.83 10.62
CA VAL A 243 2.96 3.05 11.30
C VAL A 243 2.53 4.28 10.53
N ARG A 244 1.72 5.13 11.16
CA ARG A 244 1.38 6.46 10.68
C ARG A 244 2.09 7.48 11.57
N PHE A 245 3.26 7.92 11.15
CA PHE A 245 4.09 8.83 11.92
C PHE A 245 4.12 10.23 11.27
N PRO A 246 3.49 11.24 11.87
CA PRO A 246 3.60 12.62 11.39
C PRO A 246 4.95 13.21 11.83
N VAL A 247 5.67 13.80 10.90
CA VAL A 247 6.81 14.67 11.22
C VAL A 247 6.25 16.04 11.59
N VAL A 248 6.22 16.34 12.89
CA VAL A 248 5.72 17.60 13.40
C VAL A 248 6.89 18.45 13.88
N ASP A 249 7.08 19.60 13.25
CA ASP A 249 7.96 20.63 13.79
C ASP A 249 7.24 21.32 14.98
N GLU A 250 7.72 21.07 16.18
CA GLU A 250 7.12 21.60 17.43
C GLU A 250 7.02 23.13 17.44
N ALA A 251 7.91 23.83 16.70
CA ALA A 251 7.87 25.28 16.57
C ALA A 251 6.66 25.74 15.73
N LYS A 252 6.34 24.99 14.68
CA LYS A 252 5.17 25.25 13.80
C LYS A 252 3.86 24.77 14.40
N GLU A 253 3.87 23.75 15.26
CA GLU A 253 2.65 23.24 15.91
C GLU A 253 1.97 24.29 16.80
N ARG A 254 2.74 25.16 17.46
CA ARG A 254 2.20 26.25 18.30
C ARG A 254 1.47 27.32 17.49
N GLU A 255 1.90 27.59 16.27
CA GLU A 255 1.24 28.53 15.35
C GLU A 255 0.03 27.90 14.64
N GLN A 256 0.11 26.62 14.31
CA GLN A 256 -0.93 25.91 13.53
C GLN A 256 -2.14 25.48 14.36
N ARG A 257 -2.06 25.45 15.70
CA ARG A 257 -3.23 25.15 16.58
C ARG A 257 -4.39 26.13 16.45
N LYS A 258 -4.22 27.26 15.76
CA LYS A 258 -5.27 28.26 15.56
C LYS A 258 -6.21 28.00 14.39
N PHE A 259 -5.92 27.05 13.51
CA PHE A 259 -6.80 26.68 12.40
C PHE A 259 -6.72 25.16 12.17
N LEU A 260 -7.86 24.54 11.84
CA LEU A 260 -8.07 23.15 11.42
C LEU A 260 -7.23 22.75 10.17
N GLN A 261 -5.93 23.04 10.20
CA GLN A 261 -5.02 22.48 9.22
C GLN A 261 -4.62 21.09 9.72
N HIS A 262 -5.35 20.11 9.20
CA HIS A 262 -4.97 18.71 9.25
C HIS A 262 -3.52 18.58 8.81
N ALA A 263 -2.77 17.68 9.45
CA ALA A 263 -1.42 17.36 9.01
C ALA A 263 -1.45 17.10 7.51
N ARG A 264 -0.97 18.09 6.74
CA ARG A 264 -0.89 17.93 5.29
C ARG A 264 0.04 16.77 5.01
N THR A 265 -0.20 16.11 3.90
CA THR A 265 0.58 14.99 3.36
C THR A 265 2.10 15.16 3.46
N SER A 266 2.60 16.40 3.34
CA SER A 266 4.02 16.75 3.43
C SER A 266 4.67 16.46 4.80
N ASN A 267 3.88 16.23 5.85
CA ASN A 267 4.39 16.04 7.21
C ASN A 267 4.28 14.59 7.69
N MET A 268 3.83 13.67 6.87
CA MET A 268 3.73 12.25 7.23
C MET A 268 4.85 11.45 6.56
N ILE A 269 5.51 10.56 7.32
CA ILE A 269 6.41 9.58 6.73
C ILE A 269 5.56 8.59 5.96
N CYS A 270 5.65 8.63 4.63
CA CYS A 270 4.88 7.80 3.71
C CYS A 270 5.58 7.71 2.37
N VAL A 271 5.26 6.70 1.60
CA VAL A 271 5.63 6.63 0.17
C VAL A 271 4.61 7.42 -0.65
N ARG A 272 5.10 8.12 -1.65
CA ARG A 272 4.28 8.82 -2.64
C ARG A 272 4.63 8.30 -4.03
N GLU A 273 3.61 7.98 -4.81
CA GLU A 273 3.78 7.49 -6.18
C GLU A 273 2.63 7.94 -7.09
N TYR A 274 2.85 7.86 -8.41
CA TYR A 274 1.82 8.10 -9.41
C TYR A 274 1.15 6.79 -9.81
N PHE A 275 -0.15 6.70 -9.54
CA PHE A 275 -0.96 5.57 -9.98
C PHE A 275 -1.43 5.72 -11.43
N PRO A 276 -1.83 4.61 -12.10
CA PRO A 276 -2.34 4.63 -13.45
C PRO A 276 -3.42 5.69 -13.68
N ASP A 277 -3.31 6.43 -14.76
CA ASP A 277 -4.23 7.50 -15.17
C ASP A 277 -5.19 7.08 -16.29
N THR A 278 -4.88 5.98 -16.99
CA THR A 278 -5.75 5.44 -18.03
C THR A 278 -6.59 4.27 -17.50
N PHE A 279 -7.81 4.15 -18.02
CA PHE A 279 -8.71 3.06 -17.64
C PHE A 279 -8.10 1.67 -17.92
N SER A 280 -7.44 1.49 -19.06
CA SER A 280 -6.86 0.19 -19.44
C SER A 280 -5.72 -0.25 -18.52
N THR A 281 -4.84 0.67 -18.13
CA THR A 281 -3.74 0.37 -17.20
C THR A 281 -4.25 0.10 -15.80
N ALA A 282 -5.25 0.86 -15.34
CA ALA A 282 -5.91 0.64 -14.05
C ALA A 282 -6.62 -0.72 -13.99
N VAL A 283 -7.36 -1.10 -15.04
CA VAL A 283 -8.01 -2.42 -15.12
C VAL A 283 -6.98 -3.54 -15.06
N ARG A 284 -5.86 -3.42 -15.79
CA ARG A 284 -4.78 -4.41 -15.76
C ARG A 284 -4.19 -4.56 -14.35
N GLN A 285 -3.88 -3.45 -13.68
CA GLN A 285 -3.34 -3.47 -12.32
C GLN A 285 -4.33 -4.06 -11.31
N LYS A 286 -5.58 -3.57 -11.30
CA LYS A 286 -6.61 -4.06 -10.37
C LYS A 286 -6.99 -5.52 -10.63
N SER A 287 -6.98 -5.97 -11.88
CA SER A 287 -7.19 -7.39 -12.22
C SER A 287 -6.08 -8.26 -11.63
N ARG A 288 -4.81 -7.83 -11.71
CA ARG A 288 -3.67 -8.52 -11.09
C ARG A 288 -3.86 -8.63 -9.57
N TRP A 289 -4.26 -7.55 -8.90
CA TRP A 289 -4.55 -7.56 -7.46
C TRP A 289 -5.71 -8.49 -7.10
N ILE A 290 -6.80 -8.48 -7.86
CA ILE A 290 -7.93 -9.38 -7.62
C ILE A 290 -7.49 -10.84 -7.80
N ILE A 291 -6.77 -11.16 -8.86
CA ILE A 291 -6.30 -12.52 -9.11
C ILE A 291 -5.36 -12.97 -7.98
N GLY A 292 -4.39 -12.14 -7.59
CA GLY A 292 -3.43 -12.46 -6.55
C GLY A 292 -4.07 -12.58 -5.17
N ILE A 293 -4.76 -11.55 -4.71
CA ILE A 293 -5.31 -11.52 -3.34
C ILE A 293 -6.50 -12.46 -3.17
N VAL A 294 -7.43 -12.47 -4.14
CA VAL A 294 -8.69 -13.20 -3.98
C VAL A 294 -8.53 -14.65 -4.41
N PHE A 295 -8.07 -14.90 -5.65
CA PHE A 295 -8.04 -16.26 -6.21
C PHE A 295 -6.80 -17.05 -5.78
N GLN A 296 -5.60 -16.49 -5.92
CA GLN A 296 -4.38 -17.15 -5.49
C GLN A 296 -4.34 -17.23 -3.96
N GLY A 297 -4.66 -16.14 -3.25
CA GLY A 297 -4.73 -16.13 -1.79
C GLY A 297 -5.74 -17.14 -1.21
N PHE A 298 -6.82 -17.48 -1.93
CA PHE A 298 -7.71 -18.58 -1.53
C PHE A 298 -7.01 -19.93 -1.58
N LYS A 299 -6.13 -20.14 -2.53
CA LYS A 299 -5.40 -21.39 -2.77
C LYS A 299 -4.20 -21.52 -1.82
N THR A 300 -3.50 -20.43 -1.56
CA THR A 300 -2.24 -20.40 -0.81
C THR A 300 -2.47 -20.37 0.69
N HIS A 301 -3.37 -19.50 1.18
CA HIS A 301 -3.61 -19.34 2.61
C HIS A 301 -4.77 -20.20 3.10
N LYS A 302 -4.52 -21.09 4.05
CA LYS A 302 -5.55 -21.91 4.69
C LYS A 302 -6.22 -21.14 5.84
N TRP A 303 -7.36 -21.64 6.29
CA TRP A 303 -7.99 -21.15 7.51
C TRP A 303 -7.10 -21.45 8.71
N THR A 304 -6.96 -20.47 9.59
CA THR A 304 -6.11 -20.54 10.78
C THR A 304 -6.95 -20.81 12.04
N SER A 305 -6.30 -21.05 13.18
CA SER A 305 -6.97 -21.12 14.48
C SER A 305 -7.51 -19.76 14.97
N SER A 306 -7.09 -18.65 14.38
CA SER A 306 -7.50 -17.30 14.77
C SER A 306 -8.77 -16.86 14.04
N LEU A 307 -9.89 -16.76 14.75
CA LEU A 307 -11.16 -16.27 14.19
C LEU A 307 -11.05 -14.85 13.59
N THR A 308 -10.24 -13.99 14.19
CA THR A 308 -10.03 -12.63 13.68
C THR A 308 -9.24 -12.63 12.38
N LEU A 309 -8.21 -13.47 12.25
CA LEU A 309 -7.46 -13.60 11.02
C LEU A 309 -8.32 -14.22 9.91
N ASN A 310 -9.09 -15.26 10.25
CA ASN A 310 -10.05 -15.87 9.33
C ASN A 310 -11.12 -14.89 8.83
N TYR A 311 -11.57 -13.97 9.69
CA TYR A 311 -12.48 -12.90 9.25
C TYR A 311 -11.85 -12.03 8.16
N PHE A 312 -10.57 -11.65 8.28
CA PHE A 312 -9.89 -10.87 7.26
C PHE A 312 -9.62 -11.67 5.99
N LEU A 313 -9.21 -12.92 6.10
CA LEU A 313 -9.12 -13.83 4.95
C LEU A 313 -10.47 -13.95 4.20
N TRP A 314 -11.57 -14.12 4.93
CA TRP A 314 -12.90 -14.14 4.33
C TRP A 314 -13.26 -12.80 3.67
N ARG A 315 -12.93 -11.69 4.34
CA ARG A 315 -13.18 -10.33 3.81
C ARG A 315 -12.45 -10.10 2.48
N ASP A 316 -11.22 -10.54 2.38
CA ASP A 316 -10.42 -10.41 1.16
C ASP A 316 -11.01 -11.31 0.04
N ARG A 317 -11.34 -12.54 0.35
CA ARG A 317 -11.89 -13.53 -0.59
C ARG A 317 -13.29 -13.21 -1.08
N LYS A 318 -14.13 -12.61 -0.26
CA LYS A 318 -15.49 -12.21 -0.70
C LYS A 318 -15.45 -11.18 -1.83
N GLY A 319 -14.30 -10.57 -2.10
CA GLY A 319 -14.07 -9.64 -3.21
C GLY A 319 -14.57 -10.18 -4.55
N ALA A 320 -14.36 -11.47 -4.84
CA ALA A 320 -14.85 -12.10 -6.05
C ALA A 320 -16.38 -11.96 -6.21
N ILE A 321 -17.12 -12.30 -5.15
CA ILE A 321 -18.60 -12.24 -5.15
C ILE A 321 -19.06 -10.78 -5.16
N SER A 322 -18.47 -9.93 -4.31
CA SER A 322 -18.89 -8.53 -4.22
C SER A 322 -18.61 -7.74 -5.50
N ASN A 323 -17.50 -8.00 -6.19
CA ASN A 323 -17.20 -7.39 -7.48
C ASN A 323 -18.18 -7.83 -8.57
N PHE A 324 -18.53 -9.13 -8.61
CA PHE A 324 -19.53 -9.64 -9.53
C PHE A 324 -20.92 -9.05 -9.27
N VAL A 325 -21.36 -9.00 -7.99
CA VAL A 325 -22.62 -8.38 -7.60
C VAL A 325 -22.63 -6.88 -7.96
N SER A 326 -21.52 -6.17 -7.74
CA SER A 326 -21.42 -4.74 -8.11
C SER A 326 -21.51 -4.55 -9.63
N PHE A 327 -20.92 -5.45 -10.43
CA PHE A 327 -21.05 -5.43 -11.88
C PHE A 327 -22.52 -5.63 -12.32
N LEU A 328 -23.22 -6.62 -11.76
CA LEU A 328 -24.65 -6.82 -12.04
C LEU A 328 -25.49 -5.63 -11.62
N ALA A 329 -25.21 -5.05 -10.43
CA ALA A 329 -25.91 -3.87 -9.95
C ALA A 329 -25.72 -2.65 -10.89
N MET A 330 -24.53 -2.50 -11.48
CA MET A 330 -24.26 -1.46 -12.49
C MET A 330 -25.12 -1.67 -13.73
N LEU A 331 -25.24 -2.90 -14.24
CA LEU A 331 -26.10 -3.20 -15.42
C LEU A 331 -27.57 -2.90 -15.11
N VAL A 332 -28.05 -3.29 -13.94
CA VAL A 332 -29.43 -2.99 -13.49
C VAL A 332 -29.64 -1.47 -13.37
N MET A 333 -28.67 -0.74 -12.84
CA MET A 333 -28.75 0.73 -12.73
C MET A 333 -28.82 1.40 -14.11
N ILE A 334 -27.99 0.97 -15.07
CA ILE A 334 -28.04 1.46 -16.45
C ILE A 334 -29.43 1.18 -17.07
N GLN A 335 -29.95 -0.03 -16.88
CA GLN A 335 -31.29 -0.38 -17.34
C GLN A 335 -32.37 0.52 -16.74
N LEU A 336 -32.32 0.77 -15.43
CA LEU A 336 -33.24 1.67 -14.74
C LEU A 336 -33.18 3.10 -15.29
N LEU A 337 -31.98 3.63 -15.53
CA LEU A 337 -31.78 4.96 -16.12
C LEU A 337 -32.38 5.04 -17.54
N LEU A 338 -32.17 3.99 -18.35
CA LEU A 338 -32.76 3.91 -19.69
C LEU A 338 -34.30 3.86 -19.64
N LEU A 339 -34.89 3.13 -18.69
CA LEU A 339 -36.34 3.05 -18.51
C LEU A 339 -36.90 4.40 -18.05
N LEU A 340 -36.25 5.09 -17.11
CA LEU A 340 -36.65 6.45 -16.68
C LEU A 340 -36.59 7.44 -17.84
N ALA A 341 -35.55 7.38 -18.67
CA ALA A 341 -35.43 8.20 -19.87
C ALA A 341 -36.56 7.87 -20.87
N TYR A 342 -36.85 6.59 -21.09
CA TYR A 342 -37.94 6.15 -21.94
C TYR A 342 -39.31 6.68 -21.47
N GLU A 343 -39.63 6.52 -20.19
CA GLU A 343 -40.89 7.04 -19.60
C GLU A 343 -40.99 8.57 -19.69
N SER A 344 -39.84 9.28 -19.56
CA SER A 344 -39.82 10.74 -19.71
C SER A 344 -40.04 11.20 -21.15
N LEU A 345 -39.55 10.45 -22.15
CA LEU A 345 -39.68 10.80 -23.57
C LEU A 345 -41.02 10.37 -24.19
N TRP A 346 -41.62 9.30 -23.67
CA TRP A 346 -42.88 8.75 -24.14
C TRP A 346 -43.90 8.53 -23.00
N PRO A 347 -44.49 9.60 -22.45
CA PRO A 347 -45.38 9.52 -21.28
C PRO A 347 -46.62 8.67 -21.48
N ASP A 348 -47.11 8.54 -22.72
CA ASP A 348 -48.31 7.79 -23.06
C ASP A 348 -48.02 6.31 -23.43
N ALA A 349 -46.75 5.88 -23.37
CA ALA A 349 -46.37 4.50 -23.66
C ALA A 349 -46.58 3.58 -22.45
N TRP A 350 -46.29 2.29 -22.65
CA TRP A 350 -46.38 1.31 -21.57
C TRP A 350 -45.39 1.64 -20.44
N HIS A 351 -45.91 1.69 -19.19
CA HIS A 351 -45.15 1.97 -18.00
C HIS A 351 -44.76 0.71 -17.25
N PHE A 352 -43.51 0.66 -16.82
CA PHE A 352 -43.05 -0.39 -15.91
C PHE A 352 -43.63 -0.18 -14.50
N LEU A 353 -43.97 -1.29 -13.84
CA LEU A 353 -44.37 -1.23 -12.44
C LEU A 353 -43.24 -0.61 -11.58
N SER A 354 -43.61 0.41 -10.80
CA SER A 354 -42.64 1.05 -9.90
C SER A 354 -42.07 0.04 -8.90
N ILE A 355 -40.75 0.00 -8.78
CA ILE A 355 -40.06 -0.79 -7.76
C ILE A 355 -40.51 -0.41 -6.34
N PHE A 356 -41.04 0.81 -6.19
CA PHE A 356 -41.49 1.36 -4.90
C PHE A 356 -42.92 0.99 -4.55
N SER A 357 -43.67 0.39 -5.46
CA SER A 357 -45.14 0.18 -5.30
C SER A 357 -45.51 -1.14 -4.61
N GLY A 358 -44.55 -1.94 -4.13
CA GLY A 358 -44.96 -3.30 -3.85
C GLY A 358 -44.97 -3.75 -2.40
N SER A 359 -43.89 -3.57 -1.66
CA SER A 359 -43.71 -4.26 -0.40
C SER A 359 -43.02 -3.40 0.66
N ALA A 360 -43.58 -3.32 1.85
CA ALA A 360 -42.98 -2.63 2.99
C ALA A 360 -41.55 -3.19 3.30
N TRP A 361 -41.35 -4.49 3.08
CA TRP A 361 -40.01 -5.12 3.22
C TRP A 361 -39.02 -4.57 2.20
N LEU A 362 -39.40 -4.45 0.94
CA LEU A 362 -38.55 -3.89 -0.11
C LEU A 362 -38.15 -2.44 0.18
N MET A 363 -39.14 -1.63 0.60
CA MET A 363 -38.90 -0.25 1.03
C MET A 363 -37.93 -0.17 2.21
N THR A 364 -38.05 -1.06 3.19
CA THR A 364 -37.12 -1.13 4.34
C THR A 364 -35.69 -1.44 3.88
N LEU A 365 -35.53 -2.40 2.97
CA LEU A 365 -34.23 -2.75 2.38
C LEU A 365 -33.63 -1.58 1.58
N LEU A 366 -34.44 -0.86 0.82
CA LEU A 366 -33.97 0.30 0.05
C LEU A 366 -33.48 1.42 0.98
N TRP A 367 -34.22 1.75 2.05
CA TRP A 367 -33.82 2.74 3.04
C TRP A 367 -32.56 2.30 3.79
N LEU A 368 -32.43 1.02 4.14
CA LEU A 368 -31.23 0.47 4.75
C LEU A 368 -30.00 0.63 3.82
N ASN A 369 -30.16 0.25 2.54
CA ASN A 369 -29.08 0.39 1.55
C ASN A 369 -28.71 1.86 1.33
N PHE A 370 -29.71 2.75 1.26
CA PHE A 370 -29.47 4.19 1.17
C PHE A 370 -28.65 4.70 2.37
N GLY A 371 -29.04 4.32 3.59
CA GLY A 371 -28.29 4.68 4.79
C GLY A 371 -26.84 4.14 4.79
N LEU A 372 -26.63 2.91 4.31
CA LEU A 372 -25.30 2.34 4.16
C LEU A 372 -24.47 3.08 3.09
N MET A 373 -25.09 3.46 1.98
CA MET A 373 -24.46 4.28 0.93
C MET A 373 -24.01 5.63 1.47
N VAL A 374 -24.92 6.35 2.14
CA VAL A 374 -24.60 7.65 2.76
C VAL A 374 -23.45 7.50 3.77
N ASN A 375 -23.51 6.50 4.64
CA ASN A 375 -22.43 6.23 5.58
C ASN A 375 -21.09 5.97 4.85
N ARG A 376 -21.08 5.25 3.73
CA ARG A 376 -19.87 4.99 2.94
C ARG A 376 -19.31 6.28 2.33
N ILE A 377 -20.18 7.12 1.76
CA ILE A 377 -19.79 8.43 1.20
C ILE A 377 -19.16 9.30 2.30
N VAL A 378 -19.83 9.43 3.45
CA VAL A 378 -19.33 10.23 4.59
C VAL A 378 -17.96 9.71 5.06
N GLN A 379 -17.80 8.40 5.18
CA GLN A 379 -16.48 7.83 5.56
C GLN A 379 -15.40 8.18 4.52
N ARG A 380 -15.68 8.05 3.22
CA ARG A 380 -14.74 8.40 2.16
C ARG A 380 -14.32 9.87 2.27
N VAL A 381 -15.28 10.78 2.32
CA VAL A 381 -15.02 12.23 2.51
C VAL A 381 -14.12 12.47 3.73
N ILE A 382 -14.41 11.84 4.87
CA ILE A 382 -13.61 11.99 6.09
C ILE A 382 -12.16 11.54 5.88
N PHE A 383 -11.93 10.36 5.28
CA PHE A 383 -10.57 9.83 5.13
C PHE A 383 -9.78 10.56 4.05
N VAL A 384 -10.40 10.93 2.94
CA VAL A 384 -9.75 11.75 1.90
C VAL A 384 -9.43 13.15 2.42
N THR A 385 -10.39 13.80 3.08
CA THR A 385 -10.18 15.12 3.71
C THR A 385 -9.05 15.08 4.74
N GLY A 386 -9.00 14.01 5.52
CA GLY A 386 -7.98 13.85 6.58
C GLY A 386 -6.54 13.82 6.06
N TYR A 387 -6.35 13.51 4.78
CA TYR A 387 -5.04 13.44 4.16
C TYR A 387 -4.83 14.55 3.09
N TYR A 388 -5.77 14.71 2.15
CA TYR A 388 -5.65 15.62 1.00
C TYR A 388 -6.34 16.98 1.17
N GLY A 389 -7.13 17.15 2.22
CA GLY A 389 -7.88 18.38 2.47
C GLY A 389 -9.33 18.32 1.98
N LEU A 390 -10.12 19.34 2.36
CA LEU A 390 -11.58 19.35 2.17
C LEU A 390 -11.99 19.34 0.68
N THR A 391 -11.29 20.09 -0.15
CA THR A 391 -11.60 20.16 -1.59
C THR A 391 -11.54 18.78 -2.23
N GLN A 392 -10.46 18.04 -1.98
CA GLN A 392 -10.28 16.69 -2.51
C GLN A 392 -11.28 15.71 -1.90
N GLY A 393 -11.59 15.88 -0.61
CA GLY A 393 -12.62 15.08 0.05
C GLY A 393 -14.02 15.27 -0.54
N LEU A 394 -14.37 16.46 -0.98
CA LEU A 394 -15.66 16.72 -1.66
C LEU A 394 -15.65 16.19 -3.10
N LEU A 395 -14.53 16.23 -3.80
CA LEU A 395 -14.39 15.67 -5.15
C LEU A 395 -14.44 14.14 -5.17
N SER A 396 -14.26 13.46 -4.02
CA SER A 396 -14.30 12.00 -3.89
C SER A 396 -15.73 11.42 -3.86
N VAL A 397 -16.75 12.25 -3.95
CA VAL A 397 -18.19 11.86 -3.98
C VAL A 397 -18.74 11.82 -5.44
#